data_5de775387c4cf0ad6206f863bf4a2ad3
#
_entry.id   5de775387c4cf0ad6206f863bf4a2ad3
#
_cell.length_a   1.000
_cell.length_b   1.000
_cell.length_c   1.000
_cell.angle_alpha   90.00
_cell.angle_beta   90.00
_cell.angle_gamma   90.00
#
_symmetry.space_group_name_H-M   'P 1'
#
loop_
_entity.id
_entity.type
_entity.pdbx_description
1 polymer ?
#
loop_
_entity_poly.entity_id
_entity_poly.type
_entity_poly.pdbx_seq_one_letter_code
_entity_poly.pdbx_strand_id
1 'polypeptide(L)'
;LFFKLMKEDLKRRIWAVALLSLGFFFFYPVVAAFTAGEIKDYMDYAKGLEVYEYGLIRWLSFNCGMTVFLMMVASLICGLSSFSFLNSKSKVDFYHGLPVRREKLFAANFLNGILILAVPYGICQVMAVLVGISNGANGGKLWQVALAAYGLHITYYILMYSTVVVAAMMTGHLVVGFLGTAVFAAYMPMATGLLIGYLSSFFVTYASHLPGLLSEKVLMYGVRLSPVAEYIYQLGRNGEQYKYPAPMAIPVLAAWTVSLLLALLSCFLYRKRPSEAAGKAMAFPVTRPVIRILLTMVSALGLGLFLYAVRDSLGWAVFGIVFGGGICHCVVEIIYHFDFRKLFSDKLQLACCLAAAVLVFGIYILSFFGL
;
A
#
# COMPACT_ATOMS: atom_id res chain seq x y z
N LEU A 1 -11.51 13.84 -27.99
CA LEU A 1 -12.43 13.46 -26.91
C LEU A 1 -11.66 13.01 -25.65
N PHE A 2 -10.67 12.07 -25.75
CA PHE A 2 -9.90 11.53 -24.62
C PHE A 2 -9.17 12.64 -23.83
N PHE A 3 -8.39 13.48 -24.47
CA PHE A 3 -7.69 14.59 -23.82
C PHE A 3 -8.65 15.63 -23.19
N LYS A 4 -9.84 15.82 -23.78
CA LYS A 4 -10.85 16.69 -23.20
C LYS A 4 -11.40 16.11 -21.88
N LEU A 5 -11.62 14.79 -21.82
CA LEU A 5 -11.99 14.09 -20.57
C LEU A 5 -10.91 14.22 -19.51
N MET A 6 -9.64 14.00 -19.87
CA MET A 6 -8.52 14.19 -18.94
C MET A 6 -8.47 15.61 -18.39
N LYS A 7 -8.62 16.62 -19.25
CA LYS A 7 -8.60 18.02 -18.82
C LYS A 7 -9.73 18.36 -17.85
N GLU A 8 -10.94 17.88 -18.11
CA GLU A 8 -12.08 18.12 -17.22
C GLU A 8 -11.95 17.38 -15.89
N ASP A 9 -11.45 16.15 -15.88
CA ASP A 9 -11.17 15.43 -14.66
C ASP A 9 -10.05 16.09 -13.85
N LEU A 10 -8.99 16.59 -14.51
CA LEU A 10 -7.89 17.31 -13.84
C LEU A 10 -8.38 18.61 -13.19
N LYS A 11 -9.25 19.38 -13.86
CA LYS A 11 -9.85 20.59 -13.27
C LYS A 11 -10.63 20.28 -11.98
N ARG A 12 -11.33 19.17 -11.94
CA ARG A 12 -12.11 18.76 -10.76
C ARG A 12 -11.25 18.30 -9.61
N ARG A 13 -10.01 17.82 -9.89
CA ARG A 13 -9.05 17.34 -8.90
C ARG A 13 -7.88 18.30 -8.71
N ILE A 14 -8.04 19.59 -9.09
CA ILE A 14 -7.00 20.61 -8.94
C ILE A 14 -6.55 20.77 -7.48
N TRP A 15 -7.45 20.51 -6.53
CA TRP A 15 -7.13 20.50 -5.11
C TRP A 15 -6.07 19.43 -4.74
N ALA A 16 -6.12 18.25 -5.38
CA ALA A 16 -5.13 17.19 -5.16
C ALA A 16 -3.78 17.57 -5.77
N VAL A 17 -3.79 18.20 -6.94
CA VAL A 17 -2.58 18.76 -7.56
C VAL A 17 -1.96 19.82 -6.65
N ALA A 18 -2.76 20.76 -6.13
CA ALA A 18 -2.29 21.82 -5.25
C ALA A 18 -1.72 21.26 -3.94
N LEU A 19 -2.42 20.30 -3.32
CA LEU A 19 -1.98 19.67 -2.07
C LEU A 19 -0.63 18.95 -2.25
N LEU A 20 -0.51 18.13 -3.30
CA LEU A 20 0.72 17.39 -3.56
C LEU A 20 1.86 18.32 -4.01
N SER A 21 1.57 19.33 -4.84
CA SER A 21 2.57 20.34 -5.23
C SER A 21 3.10 21.07 -4.01
N LEU A 22 2.23 21.49 -3.10
CA LEU A 22 2.63 22.18 -1.87
C LEU A 22 3.46 21.25 -0.97
N GLY A 23 3.04 20.00 -0.78
CA GLY A 23 3.77 19.02 0.02
C GLY A 23 5.18 18.78 -0.53
N PHE A 24 5.31 18.49 -1.83
CA PHE A 24 6.61 18.27 -2.45
C PHE A 24 7.46 19.55 -2.52
N PHE A 25 6.84 20.72 -2.67
CA PHE A 25 7.55 21.99 -2.66
C PHE A 25 8.23 22.25 -1.32
N PHE A 26 7.51 22.09 -0.22
CA PHE A 26 8.14 22.23 1.11
C PHE A 26 9.19 21.16 1.36
N PHE A 27 8.94 19.95 0.89
CA PHE A 27 9.80 18.81 1.19
C PHE A 27 11.09 18.78 0.36
N TYR A 28 11.10 19.25 -0.88
CA TYR A 28 12.26 19.19 -1.77
C TYR A 28 13.01 20.53 -1.87
N PRO A 29 12.52 21.53 -2.62
CA PRO A 29 13.30 22.76 -2.82
C PRO A 29 13.49 23.59 -1.55
N VAL A 30 12.48 23.64 -0.66
CA VAL A 30 12.60 24.41 0.60
C VAL A 30 13.63 23.78 1.51
N VAL A 31 13.59 22.46 1.74
CA VAL A 31 14.60 21.76 2.56
C VAL A 31 16.01 21.92 1.94
N ALA A 32 16.15 21.77 0.62
CA ALA A 32 17.41 21.99 -0.06
C ALA A 32 17.98 23.41 0.16
N ALA A 33 17.10 24.42 0.19
CA ALA A 33 17.49 25.80 0.45
C ALA A 33 17.87 26.04 1.92
N PHE A 34 17.10 25.47 2.87
CA PHE A 34 17.40 25.62 4.30
C PHE A 34 18.73 24.95 4.67
N THR A 35 18.95 23.72 4.21
CA THR A 35 20.24 23.02 4.47
C THR A 35 21.44 23.71 3.83
N ALA A 36 21.25 24.44 2.72
CA ALA A 36 22.31 25.26 2.13
C ALA A 36 22.72 26.44 3.04
N GLY A 37 21.81 26.96 3.86
CA GLY A 37 22.12 28.01 4.84
C GLY A 37 23.11 27.55 5.90
N GLU A 38 23.05 26.28 6.30
CA GLU A 38 23.92 25.69 7.31
C GLU A 38 25.40 25.59 6.89
N ILE A 39 25.71 25.64 5.59
CA ILE A 39 27.11 25.61 5.09
C ILE A 39 27.93 26.76 5.68
N LYS A 40 27.30 27.94 5.85
CA LYS A 40 27.95 29.15 6.34
C LYS A 40 28.40 29.06 7.80
N ASP A 41 27.79 28.16 8.57
CA ASP A 41 28.09 27.96 9.99
C ASP A 41 29.35 27.09 10.20
N TYR A 42 29.85 26.46 9.16
CA TYR A 42 31.09 25.69 9.22
C TYR A 42 32.31 26.61 9.11
N MET A 43 33.29 26.43 10.02
CA MET A 43 34.58 27.14 9.96
C MET A 43 35.36 26.84 8.69
N ASP A 44 35.20 25.65 8.11
CA ASP A 44 35.79 25.21 6.86
C ASP A 44 34.67 25.03 5.83
N TYR A 45 34.63 25.94 4.85
CA TYR A 45 33.64 25.94 3.77
C TYR A 45 33.65 24.62 2.96
N ALA A 46 34.85 24.07 2.70
CA ALA A 46 34.95 22.82 1.94
C ALA A 46 34.30 21.66 2.65
N LYS A 47 34.48 21.55 3.98
CA LYS A 47 33.81 20.53 4.81
C LYS A 47 32.31 20.76 4.89
N GLY A 48 31.88 22.01 5.03
CA GLY A 48 30.46 22.38 4.99
C GLY A 48 29.79 21.96 3.69
N LEU A 49 30.47 22.18 2.55
CA LEU A 49 29.97 21.79 1.25
C LEU A 49 29.87 20.27 1.07
N GLU A 50 30.84 19.48 1.57
CA GLU A 50 30.81 18.03 1.53
C GLU A 50 29.62 17.47 2.36
N VAL A 51 29.39 18.01 3.55
CA VAL A 51 28.28 17.62 4.42
C VAL A 51 26.94 17.95 3.76
N TYR A 52 26.85 19.13 3.15
CA TYR A 52 25.65 19.54 2.40
C TYR A 52 25.38 18.61 1.21
N GLU A 53 26.39 18.37 0.35
CA GLU A 53 26.26 17.49 -0.81
C GLU A 53 25.80 16.08 -0.38
N TYR A 54 26.42 15.53 0.68
CA TYR A 54 26.04 14.24 1.22
C TYR A 54 24.60 14.23 1.76
N GLY A 55 24.24 15.25 2.52
CA GLY A 55 22.87 15.41 3.06
C GLY A 55 21.83 15.50 1.92
N LEU A 56 22.12 16.28 0.88
CA LEU A 56 21.24 16.46 -0.26
C LEU A 56 21.10 15.19 -1.10
N ILE A 57 22.21 14.46 -1.33
CA ILE A 57 22.19 13.15 -2.00
C ILE A 57 21.33 12.17 -1.23
N ARG A 58 21.47 12.09 0.09
CA ARG A 58 20.65 11.23 0.94
C ARG A 58 19.18 11.60 0.87
N TRP A 59 18.86 12.89 0.84
CA TRP A 59 17.50 13.40 0.79
C TRP A 59 16.81 13.17 -0.56
N LEU A 60 17.55 13.37 -1.66
CA LEU A 60 17.07 13.16 -3.03
C LEU A 60 17.03 11.67 -3.41
N SER A 61 17.72 10.81 -2.67
CA SER A 61 17.83 9.38 -3.00
C SER A 61 16.54 8.62 -2.78
N PHE A 62 16.47 7.44 -3.36
CA PHE A 62 15.36 6.49 -3.15
C PHE A 62 15.21 6.09 -1.67
N ASN A 63 16.27 6.19 -0.88
CA ASN A 63 16.28 5.76 0.52
C ASN A 63 15.67 6.76 1.52
N CYS A 64 15.07 7.85 1.05
CA CYS A 64 14.38 8.80 1.92
C CYS A 64 13.03 8.24 2.38
N GLY A 65 12.95 7.77 3.64
CA GLY A 65 11.73 7.18 4.19
C GLY A 65 10.52 8.13 4.22
N MET A 66 10.77 9.44 4.36
CA MET A 66 9.70 10.43 4.31
C MET A 66 9.11 10.56 2.91
N THR A 67 9.91 10.44 1.86
CA THR A 67 9.41 10.37 0.48
C THR A 67 8.51 9.15 0.29
N VAL A 68 8.90 7.99 0.82
CA VAL A 68 8.09 6.77 0.78
C VAL A 68 6.73 7.00 1.45
N PHE A 69 6.72 7.61 2.63
CA PHE A 69 5.48 7.96 3.32
C PHE A 69 4.59 8.91 2.49
N LEU A 70 5.16 9.96 1.90
CA LEU A 70 4.43 10.88 1.02
C LEU A 70 3.86 10.16 -0.21
N MET A 71 4.61 9.22 -0.81
CA MET A 71 4.13 8.40 -1.94
C MET A 71 2.97 7.49 -1.54
N MET A 72 3.01 6.90 -0.33
CA MET A 72 1.91 6.09 0.21
C MET A 72 0.64 6.94 0.39
N VAL A 73 0.74 8.08 1.05
CA VAL A 73 -0.39 9.00 1.27
C VAL A 73 -0.93 9.51 -0.07
N ALA A 74 -0.05 9.88 -0.99
CA ALA A 74 -0.45 10.34 -2.32
C ALA A 74 -1.17 9.24 -3.13
N SER A 75 -0.73 7.98 -3.03
CA SER A 75 -1.40 6.86 -3.70
C SER A 75 -2.83 6.66 -3.21
N LEU A 76 -3.08 6.81 -1.90
CA LEU A 76 -4.42 6.77 -1.30
C LEU A 76 -5.27 7.94 -1.80
N ILE A 77 -4.76 9.16 -1.71
CA ILE A 77 -5.47 10.38 -2.14
C ILE A 77 -5.81 10.28 -3.62
N CYS A 78 -4.82 10.00 -4.48
CA CYS A 78 -5.04 9.92 -5.92
C CYS A 78 -5.93 8.74 -6.31
N GLY A 79 -5.73 7.56 -5.70
CA GLY A 79 -6.50 6.36 -6.04
C GLY A 79 -7.97 6.48 -5.68
N LEU A 80 -8.27 6.90 -4.45
CA LEU A 80 -9.65 7.08 -4.00
C LEU A 80 -10.34 8.26 -4.69
N SER A 81 -9.62 9.38 -4.95
CA SER A 81 -10.20 10.55 -5.62
C SER A 81 -10.48 10.31 -7.10
N SER A 82 -9.64 9.52 -7.80
CA SER A 82 -9.78 9.21 -9.23
C SER A 82 -11.14 8.58 -9.55
N PHE A 83 -11.65 7.78 -8.63
CA PHE A 83 -12.89 7.03 -8.82
C PHE A 83 -13.96 7.37 -7.77
N SER A 84 -13.83 8.50 -7.09
CA SER A 84 -14.76 8.94 -6.05
C SER A 84 -16.21 9.10 -6.56
N PHE A 85 -16.40 9.33 -7.86
CA PHE A 85 -17.74 9.40 -8.48
C PHE A 85 -18.50 8.08 -8.38
N LEU A 86 -17.80 6.94 -8.24
CA LEU A 86 -18.42 5.62 -8.09
C LEU A 86 -19.14 5.42 -6.74
N ASN A 87 -18.93 6.30 -5.78
CA ASN A 87 -19.54 6.22 -4.47
C ASN A 87 -20.90 6.95 -4.38
N SER A 88 -21.32 7.67 -5.43
CA SER A 88 -22.57 8.42 -5.46
C SER A 88 -23.41 8.05 -6.68
N LYS A 89 -24.68 7.64 -6.46
CA LYS A 89 -25.60 7.22 -7.52
C LYS A 89 -25.76 8.28 -8.61
N SER A 90 -26.04 9.53 -8.22
CA SER A 90 -26.23 10.63 -9.17
C SER A 90 -25.00 10.90 -10.04
N LYS A 91 -23.80 10.74 -9.48
CA LYS A 91 -22.56 10.90 -10.26
C LYS A 91 -22.32 9.72 -11.19
N VAL A 92 -22.59 8.49 -10.73
CA VAL A 92 -22.48 7.28 -11.58
C VAL A 92 -23.41 7.39 -12.78
N ASP A 93 -24.67 7.77 -12.57
CA ASP A 93 -25.66 7.90 -13.64
C ASP A 93 -25.22 8.97 -14.65
N PHE A 94 -24.71 10.10 -14.19
CA PHE A 94 -24.15 11.13 -15.06
C PHE A 94 -22.99 10.61 -15.92
N TYR A 95 -22.01 9.95 -15.30
CA TYR A 95 -20.83 9.46 -16.01
C TYR A 95 -21.14 8.31 -16.97
N HIS A 96 -22.06 7.43 -16.60
CA HIS A 96 -22.50 6.33 -17.47
C HIS A 96 -23.42 6.78 -18.59
N GLY A 97 -24.07 7.95 -18.46
CA GLY A 97 -24.84 8.60 -19.51
C GLY A 97 -23.99 9.29 -20.58
N LEU A 98 -22.69 9.47 -20.36
CA LEU A 98 -21.82 10.08 -21.36
C LEU A 98 -21.64 9.14 -22.57
N PRO A 99 -21.62 9.67 -23.83
CA PRO A 99 -21.41 8.87 -25.04
C PRO A 99 -19.93 8.46 -25.20
N VAL A 100 -19.36 7.83 -24.15
CA VAL A 100 -17.97 7.42 -24.10
C VAL A 100 -17.88 5.98 -23.60
N ARG A 101 -17.03 5.16 -24.22
CA ARG A 101 -16.78 3.80 -23.75
C ARG A 101 -16.20 3.82 -22.33
N ARG A 102 -16.70 2.94 -21.47
CA ARG A 102 -16.25 2.83 -20.06
C ARG A 102 -14.72 2.68 -19.93
N GLU A 103 -14.10 1.95 -20.85
CA GLU A 103 -12.63 1.75 -20.87
C GLU A 103 -11.86 3.06 -21.07
N LYS A 104 -12.35 3.92 -21.97
CA LYS A 104 -11.72 5.23 -22.20
C LYS A 104 -11.88 6.16 -21.00
N LEU A 105 -13.02 6.10 -20.33
CA LEU A 105 -13.26 6.86 -19.11
C LEU A 105 -12.36 6.36 -17.97
N PHE A 106 -12.23 5.03 -17.80
CA PHE A 106 -11.31 4.43 -16.84
C PHE A 106 -9.87 4.87 -17.12
N ALA A 107 -9.40 4.72 -18.37
CA ALA A 107 -8.03 5.07 -18.73
C ALA A 107 -7.71 6.57 -18.50
N ALA A 108 -8.65 7.46 -18.79
CA ALA A 108 -8.48 8.89 -18.55
C ALA A 108 -8.30 9.21 -17.05
N ASN A 109 -9.16 8.65 -16.20
CA ASN A 109 -9.11 8.86 -14.76
C ASN A 109 -7.87 8.20 -14.13
N PHE A 110 -7.50 6.99 -14.60
CA PHE A 110 -6.33 6.25 -14.15
C PHE A 110 -5.03 6.99 -14.49
N LEU A 111 -4.87 7.43 -15.73
CA LEU A 111 -3.69 8.19 -16.16
C LEU A 111 -3.58 9.53 -15.46
N ASN A 112 -4.69 10.24 -15.27
CA ASN A 112 -4.68 11.49 -14.50
C ASN A 112 -4.20 11.27 -13.07
N GLY A 113 -4.60 10.18 -12.41
CA GLY A 113 -4.12 9.88 -11.05
C GLY A 113 -2.60 9.69 -10.98
N ILE A 114 -1.98 9.15 -12.03
CA ILE A 114 -0.52 9.06 -12.13
C ILE A 114 0.08 10.44 -12.38
N LEU A 115 -0.46 11.22 -13.32
CA LEU A 115 0.07 12.54 -13.69
C LEU A 115 -0.04 13.57 -12.57
N ILE A 116 -1.10 13.52 -11.76
CA ILE A 116 -1.32 14.42 -10.62
C ILE A 116 -0.18 14.34 -9.60
N LEU A 117 0.47 13.19 -9.47
CA LEU A 117 1.64 13.04 -8.62
C LEU A 117 2.94 13.22 -9.41
N ALA A 118 3.08 12.52 -10.53
CA ALA A 118 4.35 12.44 -11.25
C ALA A 118 4.87 13.83 -11.68
N VAL A 119 3.99 14.70 -12.17
CA VAL A 119 4.39 16.03 -12.65
C VAL A 119 4.85 16.94 -11.51
N PRO A 120 4.10 17.18 -10.43
CA PRO A 120 4.57 18.02 -9.32
C PRO A 120 5.80 17.47 -8.63
N TYR A 121 5.86 16.15 -8.41
CA TYR A 121 7.03 15.51 -7.82
C TYR A 121 8.29 15.75 -8.65
N GLY A 122 8.22 15.52 -9.98
CA GLY A 122 9.35 15.75 -10.89
C GLY A 122 9.80 17.21 -10.91
N ILE A 123 8.87 18.15 -10.98
CA ILE A 123 9.19 19.59 -10.95
C ILE A 123 9.89 19.97 -9.65
N CYS A 124 9.37 19.56 -8.50
CA CYS A 124 9.95 19.87 -7.19
C CYS A 124 11.33 19.23 -7.02
N GLN A 125 11.54 18.03 -7.55
CA GLN A 125 12.83 17.36 -7.51
C GLN A 125 13.87 18.06 -8.38
N VAL A 126 13.48 18.48 -9.59
CA VAL A 126 14.32 19.32 -10.46
C VAL A 126 14.69 20.63 -9.77
N MET A 127 13.74 21.30 -9.15
CA MET A 127 13.99 22.54 -8.39
C MET A 127 15.01 22.32 -7.26
N ALA A 128 14.89 21.22 -6.51
CA ALA A 128 15.82 20.90 -5.43
C ALA A 128 17.25 20.65 -5.96
N VAL A 129 17.40 19.95 -7.09
CA VAL A 129 18.69 19.76 -7.76
C VAL A 129 19.29 21.09 -8.19
N LEU A 130 18.50 21.99 -8.78
CA LEU A 130 18.96 23.32 -9.20
C LEU A 130 19.40 24.17 -8.00
N VAL A 131 18.66 24.13 -6.88
CA VAL A 131 19.07 24.77 -5.63
C VAL A 131 20.40 24.20 -5.13
N GLY A 132 20.57 22.87 -5.18
CA GLY A 132 21.84 22.23 -4.82
C GLY A 132 23.03 22.73 -5.66
N ILE A 133 22.86 22.77 -6.98
CA ILE A 133 23.88 23.23 -7.92
C ILE A 133 24.21 24.71 -7.69
N SER A 134 23.22 25.57 -7.46
CA SER A 134 23.42 26.99 -7.19
C SER A 134 24.22 27.26 -5.91
N ASN A 135 24.23 26.32 -4.98
CA ASN A 135 25.00 26.37 -3.72
C ASN A 135 26.33 25.58 -3.80
N GLY A 136 26.77 25.19 -4.98
CA GLY A 136 28.11 24.62 -5.22
C GLY A 136 28.18 23.08 -5.18
N ALA A 137 27.07 22.36 -5.00
CA ALA A 137 27.07 20.91 -5.00
C ALA A 137 27.30 20.33 -6.41
N ASN A 138 27.84 19.11 -6.49
CA ASN A 138 28.17 18.45 -7.76
C ASN A 138 26.90 18.08 -8.54
N GLY A 139 26.59 18.85 -9.58
CA GLY A 139 25.39 18.68 -10.40
C GLY A 139 25.29 17.29 -11.06
N GLY A 140 26.40 16.71 -11.51
CA GLY A 140 26.39 15.39 -12.15
C GLY A 140 25.90 14.28 -11.22
N LYS A 141 26.40 14.26 -9.99
CA LYS A 141 25.96 13.29 -8.96
C LYS A 141 24.49 13.51 -8.56
N LEU A 142 24.09 14.78 -8.36
CA LEU A 142 22.73 15.11 -7.97
C LEU A 142 21.70 14.67 -9.02
N TRP A 143 21.96 14.95 -10.31
CA TRP A 143 21.09 14.53 -11.39
C TRP A 143 20.98 13.02 -11.50
N GLN A 144 22.09 12.29 -11.37
CA GLN A 144 22.08 10.83 -11.43
C GLN A 144 21.22 10.23 -10.33
N VAL A 145 21.39 10.71 -9.08
CA VAL A 145 20.63 10.24 -7.94
C VAL A 145 19.16 10.61 -8.05
N ALA A 146 18.85 11.85 -8.42
CA ALA A 146 17.49 12.34 -8.54
C ALA A 146 16.69 11.59 -9.63
N LEU A 147 17.27 11.38 -10.80
CA LEU A 147 16.59 10.66 -11.89
C LEU A 147 16.36 9.19 -11.55
N ALA A 148 17.33 8.53 -10.93
CA ALA A 148 17.17 7.15 -10.48
C ALA A 148 16.07 7.05 -9.41
N ALA A 149 16.08 7.93 -8.42
CA ALA A 149 15.07 8.00 -7.37
C ALA A 149 13.68 8.31 -7.94
N TYR A 150 13.57 9.26 -8.88
CA TYR A 150 12.32 9.57 -9.55
C TYR A 150 11.70 8.32 -10.20
N GLY A 151 12.49 7.61 -11.01
CA GLY A 151 12.00 6.40 -11.70
C GLY A 151 11.54 5.31 -10.73
N LEU A 152 12.31 5.08 -9.65
CA LEU A 152 11.97 4.08 -8.64
C LEU A 152 10.73 4.48 -7.83
N HIS A 153 10.64 5.71 -7.34
CA HIS A 153 9.47 6.17 -6.59
C HIS A 153 8.19 6.13 -7.43
N ILE A 154 8.25 6.53 -8.71
CA ILE A 154 7.09 6.44 -9.61
C ILE A 154 6.70 4.98 -9.85
N THR A 155 7.65 4.06 -9.99
CA THR A 155 7.35 2.63 -10.15
C THR A 155 6.54 2.08 -8.96
N TYR A 156 7.02 2.31 -7.73
CA TYR A 156 6.31 1.82 -6.53
C TYR A 156 5.04 2.62 -6.23
N TYR A 157 4.99 3.90 -6.59
CA TYR A 157 3.75 4.66 -6.54
C TYR A 157 2.66 4.05 -7.44
N ILE A 158 2.99 3.70 -8.69
CA ILE A 158 2.03 3.09 -9.63
C ILE A 158 1.55 1.74 -9.09
N LEU A 159 2.42 0.95 -8.47
CA LEU A 159 2.05 -0.32 -7.85
C LEU A 159 1.02 -0.13 -6.72
N MET A 160 1.29 0.80 -5.79
CA MET A 160 0.38 1.12 -4.70
C MET A 160 -0.92 1.77 -5.19
N TYR A 161 -0.82 2.72 -6.12
CA TYR A 161 -1.96 3.38 -6.74
C TYR A 161 -2.90 2.38 -7.41
N SER A 162 -2.35 1.42 -8.18
CA SER A 162 -3.13 0.37 -8.84
C SER A 162 -3.87 -0.51 -7.82
N THR A 163 -3.25 -0.81 -6.69
CA THR A 163 -3.88 -1.56 -5.58
C THR A 163 -5.04 -0.78 -4.96
N VAL A 164 -4.85 0.53 -4.72
CA VAL A 164 -5.93 1.41 -4.22
C VAL A 164 -7.09 1.46 -5.22
N VAL A 165 -6.80 1.53 -6.52
CA VAL A 165 -7.82 1.53 -7.56
C VAL A 165 -8.60 0.22 -7.59
N VAL A 166 -7.95 -0.95 -7.43
CA VAL A 166 -8.66 -2.25 -7.28
C VAL A 166 -9.62 -2.20 -6.10
N ALA A 167 -9.18 -1.72 -4.93
CA ALA A 167 -10.03 -1.58 -3.75
C ALA A 167 -11.23 -0.67 -4.02
N ALA A 168 -11.02 0.47 -4.69
CA ALA A 168 -12.08 1.40 -5.08
C ALA A 168 -13.08 0.77 -6.06
N MET A 169 -12.61 -0.10 -6.99
CA MET A 169 -13.51 -0.83 -7.89
C MET A 169 -14.37 -1.86 -7.18
N MET A 170 -13.84 -2.51 -6.14
CA MET A 170 -14.55 -3.54 -5.39
C MET A 170 -15.55 -2.98 -4.37
N THR A 171 -15.46 -1.71 -4.02
CA THR A 171 -16.27 -1.07 -2.98
C THR A 171 -17.20 -0.01 -3.56
N GLY A 172 -18.30 0.29 -2.88
CA GLY A 172 -19.27 1.32 -3.28
C GLY A 172 -19.33 2.52 -2.35
N HIS A 173 -18.47 2.53 -1.30
CA HIS A 173 -18.40 3.58 -0.30
C HIS A 173 -16.94 3.96 -0.04
N LEU A 174 -16.65 5.26 0.11
CA LEU A 174 -15.28 5.77 0.25
C LEU A 174 -14.53 5.16 1.45
N VAL A 175 -15.17 5.11 2.61
CA VAL A 175 -14.57 4.56 3.84
C VAL A 175 -14.26 3.07 3.66
N VAL A 176 -15.15 2.31 3.04
CA VAL A 176 -14.91 0.89 2.77
C VAL A 176 -13.78 0.71 1.75
N GLY A 177 -13.66 1.61 0.77
CA GLY A 177 -12.53 1.64 -0.16
C GLY A 177 -11.19 1.88 0.54
N PHE A 178 -11.15 2.81 1.49
CA PHE A 178 -9.98 3.05 2.33
C PHE A 178 -9.62 1.81 3.18
N LEU A 179 -10.60 1.22 3.87
CA LEU A 179 -10.39 0.00 4.65
C LEU A 179 -9.97 -1.18 3.76
N GLY A 180 -10.57 -1.33 2.59
CA GLY A 180 -10.17 -2.35 1.61
C GLY A 180 -8.73 -2.20 1.16
N THR A 181 -8.25 -0.97 0.97
CA THR A 181 -6.84 -0.70 0.66
C THR A 181 -5.93 -1.12 1.83
N ALA A 182 -6.30 -0.79 3.06
CA ALA A 182 -5.55 -1.21 4.25
C ALA A 182 -5.48 -2.74 4.36
N VAL A 183 -6.57 -3.44 4.04
CA VAL A 183 -6.60 -4.92 3.98
C VAL A 183 -5.63 -5.42 2.91
N PHE A 184 -5.66 -4.92 1.68
CA PHE A 184 -4.72 -5.36 0.63
C PHE A 184 -3.26 -5.08 0.99
N ALA A 185 -3.00 -3.99 1.71
CA ALA A 185 -1.65 -3.65 2.14
C ALA A 185 -1.15 -4.54 3.29
N ALA A 186 -2.01 -4.87 4.27
CA ALA A 186 -1.61 -5.53 5.50
C ALA A 186 -1.81 -7.05 5.49
N TYR A 187 -2.72 -7.58 4.65
CA TYR A 187 -3.13 -8.98 4.71
C TYR A 187 -1.97 -9.97 4.54
N MET A 188 -1.17 -9.83 3.50
CA MET A 188 -0.06 -10.76 3.22
C MET A 188 1.04 -10.72 4.29
N PRO A 189 1.53 -9.54 4.73
CA PRO A 189 2.45 -9.46 5.87
C PRO A 189 1.90 -10.08 7.14
N MET A 190 0.62 -9.85 7.45
CA MET A 190 -0.02 -10.44 8.64
C MET A 190 -0.14 -11.95 8.52
N ALA A 191 -0.63 -12.46 7.40
CA ALA A 191 -0.81 -13.90 7.17
C ALA A 191 0.53 -14.67 7.22
N THR A 192 1.57 -14.12 6.59
CA THR A 192 2.91 -14.73 6.63
C THR A 192 3.56 -14.63 8.00
N GLY A 193 3.38 -13.50 8.70
CA GLY A 193 3.84 -13.34 10.07
C GLY A 193 3.17 -14.34 11.02
N LEU A 194 1.85 -14.54 10.88
CA LEU A 194 1.12 -15.56 11.65
C LEU A 194 1.61 -16.97 11.35
N LEU A 195 1.79 -17.32 10.06
CA LEU A 195 2.32 -18.63 9.69
C LEU A 195 3.65 -18.92 10.41
N ILE A 196 4.56 -17.98 10.38
CA ILE A 196 5.87 -18.14 11.03
C ILE A 196 5.73 -18.13 12.55
N GLY A 197 4.86 -17.27 13.10
CA GLY A 197 4.60 -17.26 14.53
C GLY A 197 4.08 -18.61 15.04
N TYR A 198 3.18 -19.26 14.32
CA TYR A 198 2.71 -20.61 14.65
C TYR A 198 3.81 -21.66 14.48
N LEU A 199 4.58 -21.59 13.38
CA LEU A 199 5.69 -22.52 13.17
C LEU A 199 6.74 -22.41 14.30
N SER A 200 7.10 -21.20 14.69
CA SER A 200 8.08 -20.98 15.75
C SER A 200 7.59 -21.35 17.15
N SER A 201 6.28 -21.28 17.40
CA SER A 201 5.71 -21.58 18.71
C SER A 201 5.38 -23.06 18.92
N PHE A 202 5.04 -23.80 17.86
CA PHE A 202 4.52 -25.17 17.97
C PHE A 202 5.37 -26.25 17.29
N PHE A 203 6.36 -25.87 16.45
CA PHE A 203 7.23 -26.87 15.81
C PHE A 203 8.62 -26.85 16.45
N VAL A 204 8.94 -27.91 17.19
CA VAL A 204 10.25 -28.06 17.86
C VAL A 204 11.42 -28.08 16.88
N THR A 205 11.20 -28.60 15.67
CA THR A 205 12.21 -28.68 14.60
C THR A 205 12.41 -27.36 13.86
N TYR A 206 11.56 -26.35 14.14
CA TYR A 206 11.64 -25.07 13.48
C TYR A 206 12.76 -24.20 14.10
N ALA A 207 13.82 -23.98 13.34
CA ALA A 207 14.92 -23.11 13.74
C ALA A 207 14.84 -21.78 12.95
N SER A 208 14.32 -20.74 13.60
CA SER A 208 14.14 -19.40 12.98
C SER A 208 15.48 -18.68 12.69
N HIS A 209 16.58 -19.15 13.27
CA HIS A 209 17.87 -18.44 13.25
C HIS A 209 18.88 -18.99 12.22
N LEU A 210 18.54 -20.05 11.47
CA LEU A 210 19.44 -20.59 10.45
C LEU A 210 19.23 -19.86 9.12
N PRO A 211 20.25 -19.14 8.57
CA PRO A 211 20.14 -18.45 7.29
C PRO A 211 19.86 -19.45 6.14
N GLY A 212 18.97 -19.05 5.25
CA GLY A 212 18.68 -19.85 4.05
C GLY A 212 17.59 -20.92 4.18
N LEU A 213 16.95 -21.02 5.34
CA LEU A 213 15.81 -21.92 5.55
C LEU A 213 14.57 -21.51 4.73
N LEU A 214 13.73 -22.49 4.45
CA LEU A 214 12.47 -22.31 3.75
C LEU A 214 11.61 -21.21 4.41
N SER A 215 11.65 -21.12 5.73
CA SER A 215 10.93 -20.14 6.54
C SER A 215 11.34 -18.69 6.27
N GLU A 216 12.64 -18.42 6.16
CA GLU A 216 13.15 -17.08 5.85
C GLU A 216 12.70 -16.66 4.45
N LYS A 217 12.79 -17.58 3.48
CA LYS A 217 12.33 -17.35 2.11
C LYS A 217 10.81 -17.13 2.05
N VAL A 218 10.02 -17.96 2.75
CA VAL A 218 8.56 -17.82 2.81
C VAL A 218 8.16 -16.48 3.41
N LEU A 219 8.79 -16.07 4.51
CA LEU A 219 8.56 -14.75 5.10
C LEU A 219 8.90 -13.64 4.11
N MET A 220 10.11 -13.68 3.56
CA MET A 220 10.58 -12.64 2.66
C MET A 220 9.68 -12.50 1.43
N TYR A 221 9.34 -13.61 0.77
CA TYR A 221 8.49 -13.56 -0.43
C TYR A 221 7.03 -13.28 -0.09
N GLY A 222 6.50 -13.84 0.99
CA GLY A 222 5.12 -13.63 1.40
C GLY A 222 4.85 -12.17 1.82
N VAL A 223 5.76 -11.57 2.59
CA VAL A 223 5.67 -10.14 2.95
C VAL A 223 5.73 -9.26 1.71
N ARG A 224 6.59 -9.58 0.76
CA ARG A 224 6.76 -8.83 -0.50
C ARG A 224 5.57 -8.90 -1.46
N LEU A 225 4.61 -9.79 -1.25
CA LEU A 225 3.34 -9.77 -1.99
C LEU A 225 2.47 -8.55 -1.64
N SER A 226 2.75 -7.87 -0.53
CA SER A 226 2.14 -6.58 -0.22
C SER A 226 2.86 -5.45 -0.96
N PRO A 227 2.15 -4.57 -1.70
CA PRO A 227 2.75 -3.43 -2.38
C PRO A 227 3.51 -2.47 -1.45
N VAL A 228 2.97 -2.26 -0.24
CA VAL A 228 3.59 -1.41 0.78
C VAL A 228 4.85 -2.06 1.34
N ALA A 229 4.77 -3.34 1.69
CA ALA A 229 5.90 -4.07 2.26
C ALA A 229 7.03 -4.27 1.24
N GLU A 230 6.71 -4.50 -0.04
CA GLU A 230 7.72 -4.55 -1.11
C GLU A 230 8.44 -3.21 -1.24
N TYR A 231 7.71 -2.09 -1.21
CA TYR A 231 8.32 -0.77 -1.28
C TYR A 231 9.28 -0.51 -0.10
N ILE A 232 8.84 -0.83 1.13
CA ILE A 232 9.67 -0.69 2.34
C ILE A 232 10.87 -1.63 2.30
N TYR A 233 10.70 -2.86 1.82
CA TYR A 233 11.78 -3.83 1.67
C TYR A 233 12.87 -3.31 0.71
N GLN A 234 12.48 -2.77 -0.43
CA GLN A 234 13.43 -2.22 -1.40
C GLN A 234 14.11 -0.95 -0.86
N LEU A 235 13.44 -0.16 -0.03
CA LEU A 235 14.03 0.95 0.70
C LEU A 235 15.16 0.45 1.61
N GLY A 236 14.90 -0.54 2.46
CA GLY A 236 15.89 -1.10 3.38
C GLY A 236 17.08 -1.74 2.68
N ARG A 237 16.82 -2.49 1.59
CA ARG A 237 17.86 -3.17 0.80
C ARG A 237 18.88 -2.19 0.19
N ASN A 238 18.48 -0.99 -0.15
CA ASN A 238 19.33 0.03 -0.75
C ASN A 238 19.93 0.99 0.29
N GLY A 239 19.49 0.91 1.55
CA GLY A 239 19.93 1.81 2.63
C GLY A 239 21.41 1.74 2.99
N GLU A 240 22.03 0.58 2.80
CA GLU A 240 23.45 0.37 3.13
C GLU A 240 24.40 0.73 1.99
N GLN A 241 23.92 0.85 0.75
CA GLN A 241 24.76 1.09 -0.44
C GLN A 241 24.47 2.44 -1.09
N TYR A 242 24.89 3.53 -0.45
CA TYR A 242 24.77 4.89 -1.01
C TYR A 242 25.54 5.11 -2.35
N LYS A 243 26.43 4.20 -2.74
CA LYS A 243 27.28 4.40 -3.94
C LYS A 243 26.73 3.82 -5.23
N TYR A 244 25.94 2.73 -5.17
CA TYR A 244 25.34 2.13 -6.38
C TYR A 244 24.01 1.48 -5.99
N PRO A 245 22.93 1.75 -6.70
CA PRO A 245 21.70 1.03 -6.47
C PRO A 245 21.96 -0.46 -6.75
N ALA A 246 21.60 -1.33 -5.80
CA ALA A 246 21.62 -2.77 -6.02
C ALA A 246 20.86 -3.09 -7.33
N PRO A 247 21.14 -4.20 -8.03
CA PRO A 247 20.47 -4.51 -9.29
C PRO A 247 18.96 -4.54 -9.08
N MET A 248 18.32 -3.44 -9.45
CA MET A 248 16.91 -3.17 -9.27
C MET A 248 16.06 -3.65 -10.46
N ALA A 249 16.68 -4.14 -11.52
CA ALA A 249 15.97 -4.49 -12.76
C ALA A 249 14.85 -5.52 -12.51
N ILE A 250 15.11 -6.60 -11.79
CA ILE A 250 14.12 -7.65 -11.52
C ILE A 250 12.97 -7.14 -10.65
N PRO A 251 13.21 -6.49 -9.47
CA PRO A 251 12.13 -5.91 -8.67
C PRO A 251 11.31 -4.85 -9.42
N VAL A 252 11.93 -4.01 -10.21
CA VAL A 252 11.25 -2.99 -11.02
C VAL A 252 10.37 -3.63 -12.09
N LEU A 253 10.88 -4.61 -12.84
CA LEU A 253 10.09 -5.35 -13.82
C LEU A 253 8.92 -6.10 -13.17
N ALA A 254 9.13 -6.72 -12.01
CA ALA A 254 8.07 -7.36 -11.24
C ALA A 254 7.00 -6.34 -10.80
N ALA A 255 7.41 -5.18 -10.28
CA ALA A 255 6.49 -4.11 -9.89
C ALA A 255 5.67 -3.59 -11.08
N TRP A 256 6.29 -3.39 -12.25
CA TRP A 256 5.58 -2.98 -13.46
C TRP A 256 4.60 -4.05 -13.96
N THR A 257 4.99 -5.34 -13.97
CA THR A 257 4.10 -6.43 -14.39
C THR A 257 2.90 -6.56 -13.47
N VAL A 258 3.11 -6.52 -12.15
CA VAL A 258 2.02 -6.57 -11.16
C VAL A 258 1.12 -5.33 -11.30
N SER A 259 1.69 -4.14 -11.45
CA SER A 259 0.92 -2.90 -11.64
C SER A 259 0.04 -2.96 -12.89
N LEU A 260 0.56 -3.49 -13.99
CA LEU A 260 -0.19 -3.67 -15.23
C LEU A 260 -1.33 -4.68 -15.04
N LEU A 261 -1.08 -5.81 -14.39
CA LEU A 261 -2.11 -6.80 -14.09
C LEU A 261 -3.22 -6.22 -13.20
N LEU A 262 -2.86 -5.45 -12.16
CA LEU A 262 -3.83 -4.76 -11.29
C LEU A 262 -4.62 -3.69 -12.06
N ALA A 263 -3.99 -2.94 -12.95
CA ALA A 263 -4.68 -1.96 -13.80
C ALA A 263 -5.67 -2.62 -14.76
N LEU A 264 -5.29 -3.74 -15.40
CA LEU A 264 -6.16 -4.53 -16.26
C LEU A 264 -7.33 -5.14 -15.46
N LEU A 265 -7.06 -5.69 -14.28
CA LEU A 265 -8.09 -6.18 -13.36
C LEU A 265 -9.06 -5.07 -12.96
N SER A 266 -8.55 -3.89 -12.60
CA SER A 266 -9.38 -2.73 -12.27
C SER A 266 -10.26 -2.29 -13.43
N CYS A 267 -9.74 -2.28 -14.65
CA CYS A 267 -10.49 -1.97 -15.86
C CYS A 267 -11.59 -3.02 -16.11
N PHE A 268 -11.27 -4.30 -15.95
CA PHE A 268 -12.25 -5.39 -16.06
C PHE A 268 -13.35 -5.27 -15.00
N LEU A 269 -13.00 -5.03 -13.73
CA LEU A 269 -13.96 -4.82 -12.65
C LEU A 269 -14.84 -3.59 -12.92
N TYR A 270 -14.26 -2.49 -13.42
CA TYR A 270 -15.01 -1.29 -13.79
C TYR A 270 -16.05 -1.56 -14.87
N ARG A 271 -15.73 -2.38 -15.87
CA ARG A 271 -16.68 -2.78 -16.93
C ARG A 271 -17.86 -3.60 -16.38
N LYS A 272 -17.56 -4.52 -15.46
CA LYS A 272 -18.53 -5.45 -14.86
C LYS A 272 -19.31 -4.82 -13.69
N ARG A 273 -18.87 -3.69 -13.18
CA ARG A 273 -19.48 -3.05 -12.01
C ARG A 273 -20.91 -2.59 -12.30
N PRO A 274 -21.89 -3.03 -11.47
CA PRO A 274 -23.26 -2.53 -11.59
C PRO A 274 -23.33 -1.08 -11.08
N SER A 275 -24.15 -0.25 -11.73
CA SER A 275 -24.39 1.14 -11.30
C SER A 275 -25.03 1.23 -9.91
N GLU A 276 -25.84 0.25 -9.54
CA GLU A 276 -26.51 0.14 -8.23
C GLU A 276 -25.55 -0.14 -7.06
N ALA A 277 -24.27 -0.39 -7.33
CA ALA A 277 -23.26 -0.62 -6.30
C ALA A 277 -22.89 0.66 -5.53
N ALA A 278 -23.21 1.83 -6.07
CA ALA A 278 -22.93 3.11 -5.42
C ALA A 278 -23.66 3.22 -4.07
N GLY A 279 -22.92 3.55 -3.01
CA GLY A 279 -23.43 3.63 -1.64
C GLY A 279 -23.51 2.30 -0.88
N LYS A 280 -23.26 1.16 -1.53
CA LYS A 280 -23.15 -0.15 -0.86
C LYS A 280 -21.70 -0.38 -0.37
N ALA A 281 -21.53 -1.17 0.68
CA ALA A 281 -20.18 -1.50 1.17
C ALA A 281 -19.35 -2.18 0.08
N MET A 282 -19.89 -3.24 -0.54
CA MET A 282 -19.20 -4.00 -1.59
C MET A 282 -19.96 -3.90 -2.91
N ALA A 283 -19.21 -3.65 -3.99
CA ALA A 283 -19.77 -3.58 -5.34
C ALA A 283 -20.20 -4.94 -5.90
N PHE A 284 -19.50 -6.01 -5.49
CA PHE A 284 -19.76 -7.39 -5.93
C PHE A 284 -20.18 -8.25 -4.73
N PRO A 285 -21.45 -8.68 -4.66
CA PRO A 285 -21.95 -9.51 -3.56
C PRO A 285 -21.19 -10.83 -3.39
N VAL A 286 -20.72 -11.41 -4.50
CA VAL A 286 -20.00 -12.70 -4.51
C VAL A 286 -18.67 -12.63 -3.76
N THR A 287 -18.03 -11.47 -3.64
CA THR A 287 -16.75 -11.31 -2.93
C THR A 287 -16.91 -11.17 -1.42
N ARG A 288 -18.12 -10.86 -0.91
CA ARG A 288 -18.38 -10.65 0.52
C ARG A 288 -17.97 -11.85 1.41
N PRO A 289 -18.43 -13.10 1.12
CA PRO A 289 -18.07 -14.23 1.95
C PRO A 289 -16.57 -14.53 1.94
N VAL A 290 -15.90 -14.36 0.79
CA VAL A 290 -14.47 -14.62 0.66
C VAL A 290 -13.66 -13.66 1.52
N ILE A 291 -13.93 -12.35 1.41
CA ILE A 291 -13.23 -11.33 2.20
C ILE A 291 -13.48 -11.52 3.69
N ARG A 292 -14.72 -11.84 4.07
CA ARG A 292 -15.11 -12.14 5.46
C ARG A 292 -14.30 -13.32 6.02
N ILE A 293 -14.23 -14.44 5.29
CA ILE A 293 -13.48 -15.63 5.71
C ILE A 293 -12.00 -15.26 5.89
N LEU A 294 -11.40 -14.61 4.91
CA LEU A 294 -9.98 -14.23 4.96
C LEU A 294 -9.66 -13.36 6.18
N LEU A 295 -10.46 -12.32 6.42
CA LEU A 295 -10.26 -11.42 7.55
C LEU A 295 -10.50 -12.10 8.90
N THR A 296 -11.58 -12.88 9.00
CA THR A 296 -11.93 -13.61 10.24
C THR A 296 -10.87 -14.63 10.60
N MET A 297 -10.32 -15.38 9.63
CA MET A 297 -9.27 -16.36 9.87
C MET A 297 -7.98 -15.71 10.40
N VAL A 298 -7.50 -14.64 9.74
CA VAL A 298 -6.28 -13.93 10.18
C VAL A 298 -6.47 -13.31 11.56
N SER A 299 -7.62 -12.72 11.84
CA SER A 299 -7.92 -12.09 13.13
C SER A 299 -8.05 -13.13 14.25
N ALA A 300 -8.75 -14.26 13.99
CA ALA A 300 -8.90 -15.36 14.94
C ALA A 300 -7.55 -15.96 15.32
N LEU A 301 -6.77 -16.38 14.32
CA LEU A 301 -5.45 -16.96 14.54
C LEU A 301 -4.49 -15.94 15.17
N GLY A 302 -4.56 -14.67 14.77
CA GLY A 302 -3.71 -13.61 15.32
C GLY A 302 -3.91 -13.39 16.80
N LEU A 303 -5.18 -13.25 17.24
CA LEU A 303 -5.47 -13.09 18.67
C LEU A 303 -5.22 -14.38 19.46
N GLY A 304 -5.43 -15.54 18.83
CA GLY A 304 -5.07 -16.84 19.42
C GLY A 304 -3.60 -16.96 19.73
N LEU A 305 -2.74 -16.65 18.76
CA LEU A 305 -1.29 -16.66 18.93
C LEU A 305 -0.82 -15.62 19.96
N PHE A 306 -1.39 -14.43 19.93
CA PHE A 306 -1.07 -13.36 20.88
C PHE A 306 -1.38 -13.78 22.32
N LEU A 307 -2.57 -14.34 22.60
CA LEU A 307 -2.92 -14.77 23.95
C LEU A 307 -2.12 -16.01 24.40
N TYR A 308 -1.76 -16.88 23.46
CA TYR A 308 -0.82 -17.97 23.74
C TYR A 308 0.55 -17.42 24.16
N ALA A 309 1.10 -16.48 23.44
CA ALA A 309 2.40 -15.87 23.75
C ALA A 309 2.41 -15.13 25.10
N VAL A 310 1.28 -14.57 25.54
CA VAL A 310 1.16 -13.86 26.83
C VAL A 310 1.02 -14.83 28.02
N ARG A 311 0.32 -15.96 27.85
CA ARG A 311 -0.08 -16.84 28.97
C ARG A 311 0.48 -18.25 28.89
N ASP A 312 1.14 -18.62 27.81
CA ASP A 312 1.69 -19.95 27.54
C ASP A 312 0.69 -21.08 27.83
N SER A 313 -0.55 -20.89 27.38
CA SER A 313 -1.66 -21.81 27.64
C SER A 313 -2.51 -22.01 26.40
N LEU A 314 -2.74 -23.29 26.05
CA LEU A 314 -3.58 -23.68 24.91
C LEU A 314 -5.04 -23.22 25.09
N GLY A 315 -5.54 -23.20 26.34
CA GLY A 315 -6.88 -22.70 26.65
C GLY A 315 -7.05 -21.22 26.29
N TRP A 316 -6.05 -20.40 26.58
CA TRP A 316 -6.04 -18.98 26.19
C TRP A 316 -5.90 -18.80 24.69
N ALA A 317 -5.16 -19.66 24.00
CA ALA A 317 -5.10 -19.64 22.54
C ALA A 317 -6.47 -19.88 21.89
N VAL A 318 -7.17 -20.94 22.33
CA VAL A 318 -8.53 -21.26 21.84
C VAL A 318 -9.51 -20.12 22.15
N PHE A 319 -9.47 -19.59 23.38
CA PHE A 319 -10.27 -18.41 23.73
C PHE A 319 -9.99 -17.24 22.80
N GLY A 320 -8.71 -16.96 22.51
CA GLY A 320 -8.30 -15.90 21.57
C GLY A 320 -8.83 -16.13 20.16
N ILE A 321 -8.80 -17.35 19.66
CA ILE A 321 -9.34 -17.71 18.34
C ILE A 321 -10.84 -17.40 18.27
N VAL A 322 -11.61 -17.88 19.25
CA VAL A 322 -13.07 -17.69 19.27
C VAL A 322 -13.41 -16.20 19.43
N PHE A 323 -12.78 -15.52 20.35
CA PHE A 323 -13.03 -14.12 20.64
C PHE A 323 -12.59 -13.20 19.49
N GLY A 324 -11.39 -13.40 18.94
CA GLY A 324 -10.87 -12.63 17.82
C GLY A 324 -11.65 -12.81 16.54
N GLY A 325 -12.02 -14.05 16.23
CA GLY A 325 -12.89 -14.35 15.09
C GLY A 325 -14.30 -13.76 15.26
N GLY A 326 -14.86 -13.85 16.47
CA GLY A 326 -16.17 -13.26 16.79
C GLY A 326 -16.19 -11.74 16.62
N ILE A 327 -15.21 -11.03 17.18
CA ILE A 327 -15.10 -9.57 17.04
C ILE A 327 -14.94 -9.19 15.57
N CYS A 328 -14.02 -9.82 14.85
CA CYS A 328 -13.77 -9.50 13.44
C CYS A 328 -15.02 -9.71 12.59
N HIS A 329 -15.73 -10.82 12.80
CA HIS A 329 -17.00 -11.09 12.11
C HIS A 329 -18.03 -9.98 12.38
N CYS A 330 -18.23 -9.60 13.63
CA CYS A 330 -19.15 -8.53 14.00
C CYS A 330 -18.77 -7.19 13.32
N VAL A 331 -17.50 -6.83 13.32
CA VAL A 331 -17.02 -5.61 12.65
C VAL A 331 -17.27 -5.66 11.15
N VAL A 332 -16.99 -6.77 10.49
CA VAL A 332 -17.23 -6.95 9.05
C VAL A 332 -18.72 -6.87 8.71
N GLU A 333 -19.60 -7.46 9.54
CA GLU A 333 -21.06 -7.38 9.37
C GLU A 333 -21.58 -5.94 9.49
N ILE A 334 -21.08 -5.19 10.49
CA ILE A 334 -21.42 -3.75 10.63
C ILE A 334 -21.03 -3.00 9.36
N ILE A 335 -19.82 -3.22 8.84
CA ILE A 335 -19.32 -2.56 7.63
C ILE A 335 -20.16 -2.96 6.40
N TYR A 336 -20.57 -4.22 6.27
CA TYR A 336 -21.33 -4.70 5.13
C TYR A 336 -22.75 -4.18 5.09
N HIS A 337 -23.38 -3.99 6.24
CA HIS A 337 -24.78 -3.60 6.36
C HIS A 337 -24.98 -2.15 6.80
N PHE A 338 -23.95 -1.47 7.33
CA PHE A 338 -24.03 -0.17 7.99
C PHE A 338 -25.11 -0.15 9.10
N ASP A 339 -25.34 -1.30 9.75
CA ASP A 339 -26.38 -1.49 10.75
C ASP A 339 -25.88 -2.39 11.88
N PHE A 340 -25.86 -1.87 13.10
CA PHE A 340 -25.46 -2.60 14.30
C PHE A 340 -26.43 -3.74 14.67
N ARG A 341 -27.65 -3.73 14.17
CA ARG A 341 -28.66 -4.79 14.45
C ARG A 341 -28.35 -6.08 13.71
N LYS A 342 -27.48 -6.05 12.70
CA LYS A 342 -27.13 -7.19 11.86
C LYS A 342 -25.83 -7.88 12.24
N LEU A 343 -25.33 -7.67 13.47
CA LEU A 343 -24.08 -8.24 13.99
C LEU A 343 -23.93 -9.75 13.80
N PHE A 344 -25.02 -10.48 13.89
CA PHE A 344 -25.05 -11.94 13.80
C PHE A 344 -25.90 -12.44 12.62
N SER A 345 -25.87 -11.74 11.48
CA SER A 345 -26.71 -12.12 10.33
C SER A 345 -26.32 -13.46 9.72
N ASP A 346 -25.02 -13.77 9.62
CA ASP A 346 -24.49 -14.99 8.98
C ASP A 346 -23.79 -15.93 9.99
N LYS A 347 -24.57 -16.41 11.00
CA LYS A 347 -24.07 -17.27 12.10
C LYS A 347 -23.41 -18.54 11.60
N LEU A 348 -23.93 -19.16 10.53
CA LEU A 348 -23.37 -20.39 9.97
C LEU A 348 -21.95 -20.14 9.42
N GLN A 349 -21.75 -19.04 8.73
CA GLN A 349 -20.43 -18.71 8.20
C GLN A 349 -19.43 -18.40 9.32
N LEU A 350 -19.87 -17.72 10.39
CA LEU A 350 -19.05 -17.52 11.59
C LEU A 350 -18.64 -18.86 12.19
N ALA A 351 -19.60 -19.77 12.41
CA ALA A 351 -19.31 -21.09 12.97
C ALA A 351 -18.32 -21.88 12.10
N CYS A 352 -18.49 -21.86 10.78
CA CYS A 352 -17.56 -22.51 9.86
C CYS A 352 -16.15 -21.89 9.91
N CYS A 353 -16.04 -20.56 9.97
CA CYS A 353 -14.74 -19.88 10.09
C CYS A 353 -14.04 -20.21 11.42
N LEU A 354 -14.77 -20.19 12.54
CA LEU A 354 -14.21 -20.54 13.84
C LEU A 354 -13.79 -22.00 13.90
N ALA A 355 -14.62 -22.92 13.39
CA ALA A 355 -14.26 -24.33 13.29
C ALA A 355 -13.00 -24.55 12.44
N ALA A 356 -12.90 -23.88 11.29
CA ALA A 356 -11.71 -23.94 10.44
C ALA A 356 -10.46 -23.38 11.16
N ALA A 357 -10.58 -22.26 11.86
CA ALA A 357 -9.47 -21.69 12.62
C ALA A 357 -8.99 -22.60 13.75
N VAL A 358 -9.94 -23.23 14.48
CA VAL A 358 -9.62 -24.22 15.54
C VAL A 358 -9.00 -25.47 14.94
N LEU A 359 -9.46 -25.95 13.78
CA LEU A 359 -8.84 -27.09 13.08
C LEU A 359 -7.42 -26.78 12.64
N VAL A 360 -7.17 -25.61 12.06
CA VAL A 360 -5.81 -25.17 11.69
C VAL A 360 -4.92 -25.12 12.92
N PHE A 361 -5.41 -24.55 14.02
CA PHE A 361 -4.70 -24.54 15.29
C PHE A 361 -4.44 -25.95 15.82
N GLY A 362 -5.42 -26.86 15.72
CA GLY A 362 -5.30 -28.27 16.10
C GLY A 362 -4.18 -29.00 15.34
N ILE A 363 -4.01 -28.73 14.04
CA ILE A 363 -2.93 -29.29 13.23
C ILE A 363 -1.56 -28.85 13.78
N TYR A 364 -1.40 -27.59 14.18
CA TYR A 364 -0.17 -27.10 14.80
C TYR A 364 0.09 -27.76 16.16
N ILE A 365 -0.95 -27.99 16.98
CA ILE A 365 -0.81 -28.67 18.27
C ILE A 365 -0.40 -30.14 18.08
N LEU A 366 -1.01 -30.86 17.12
CA LEU A 366 -0.66 -32.26 16.87
C LEU A 366 0.82 -32.41 16.50
N SER A 367 1.35 -31.48 15.71
CA SER A 367 2.76 -31.48 15.37
C SER A 367 3.68 -31.16 16.57
N PHE A 368 3.21 -30.35 17.54
CA PHE A 368 3.91 -30.09 18.81
C PHE A 368 4.04 -31.34 19.68
N PHE A 369 3.04 -32.22 19.68
CA PHE A 369 3.07 -33.50 20.42
C PHE A 369 3.74 -34.63 19.63
N GLY A 370 4.29 -34.36 18.43
CA GLY A 370 5.03 -35.36 17.62
C GLY A 370 4.14 -36.42 16.97
N LEU A 371 2.83 -36.12 16.77
CA LEU A 371 1.86 -36.97 16.09
C LEU A 371 1.69 -36.61 14.61
#